data_e669afa2b244f3a0ef36e141449131d9
#
_entry.id   e669afa2b244f3a0ef36e141449131d9
#
_cell.length_a   1.000
_cell.length_b   1.000
_cell.length_c   1.000
_cell.angle_alpha   90.00
_cell.angle_beta   90.00
_cell.angle_gamma   90.00
#
_symmetry.space_group_name_H-M   'P 1'
#
loop_
_entity.id
_entity.type
_entity.pdbx_description
1 polymer ?
#
loop_
_entity_poly.entity_id
_entity_poly.type
_entity_poly.pdbx_seq_one_letter_code
_entity_poly.pdbx_strand_id
1 'polypeptide(L)'
;MKIAIITDQHFGARKSSRVFHDFFNKFYTNVFFPTLKKRGIDTVLDLGDTYDNRRTLDLWAANWSKTEYFDKLRDMGITVHSLVGNHTAYFKDTNDVNTLDGIVGEYNNIHIYDKATEVEIGGLPILFVPWINPVSYTHLTLPTNA
;
A
#
# COMPACT_ATOMS: atom_id res chain seq x y z
N MET A 1 -15.39 0.76 15.03
CA MET A 1 -14.09 0.89 14.35
C MET A 1 -14.25 1.68 13.07
N LYS A 2 -13.27 2.51 12.72
CA LYS A 2 -13.24 3.25 11.46
C LYS A 2 -11.93 2.92 10.73
N ILE A 3 -12.03 2.64 9.44
CA ILE A 3 -10.89 2.32 8.57
C ILE A 3 -10.88 3.33 7.43
N ALA A 4 -9.71 3.82 7.05
CA ALA A 4 -9.53 4.57 5.82
C ALA A 4 -9.10 3.62 4.70
N ILE A 5 -9.61 3.85 3.50
CA ILE A 5 -9.23 3.11 2.31
C ILE A 5 -8.62 4.08 1.32
N ILE A 6 -7.46 3.74 0.79
CA ILE A 6 -6.75 4.49 -0.25
C ILE A 6 -6.28 3.51 -1.32
N THR A 7 -6.11 3.98 -2.54
CA THR A 7 -5.68 3.14 -3.66
C THR A 7 -5.03 3.98 -4.75
N ASP A 8 -4.25 3.34 -5.62
CA ASP A 8 -3.71 3.93 -6.84
C ASP A 8 -2.94 5.25 -6.61
N GLN A 9 -2.08 5.26 -5.61
CA GLN A 9 -1.30 6.45 -5.26
C GLN A 9 -0.22 6.76 -6.31
N HIS A 10 0.35 5.74 -6.95
CA HIS A 10 1.31 5.86 -8.05
C HIS A 10 2.51 6.76 -7.74
N PHE A 11 3.15 6.57 -6.59
CA PHE A 11 4.39 7.28 -6.27
C PHE A 11 5.45 7.01 -7.33
N GLY A 12 6.14 8.07 -7.77
CA GLY A 12 7.06 8.01 -8.91
C GLY A 12 6.41 8.33 -10.26
N ALA A 13 5.11 8.67 -10.27
CA ALA A 13 4.38 8.99 -11.48
C ALA A 13 5.03 10.12 -12.28
N ARG A 14 4.84 10.07 -13.62
CA ARG A 14 5.37 11.06 -14.54
C ARG A 14 6.89 11.24 -14.42
N LYS A 15 7.64 10.12 -14.38
CA LYS A 15 9.09 10.11 -14.19
C LYS A 15 9.52 10.83 -12.90
N SER A 16 8.83 10.57 -11.82
CA SER A 16 9.06 11.18 -10.52
C SER A 16 8.91 12.70 -10.53
N SER A 17 7.93 13.21 -11.27
CA SER A 17 7.64 14.63 -11.37
C SER A 17 7.42 15.25 -9.99
N ARG A 18 8.22 16.24 -9.65
CA ARG A 18 8.12 16.95 -8.38
C ARG A 18 6.83 17.74 -8.26
N VAL A 19 6.32 18.27 -9.39
CA VAL A 19 5.02 18.96 -9.41
C VAL A 19 3.89 18.03 -8.99
N PHE A 20 3.86 16.81 -9.50
CA PHE A 20 2.88 15.80 -9.09
C PHE A 20 3.01 15.44 -7.61
N HIS A 21 4.24 15.24 -7.13
CA HIS A 21 4.48 14.91 -5.73
C HIS A 21 4.15 16.08 -4.78
N ASP A 22 4.28 17.32 -5.23
CA ASP A 22 3.80 18.48 -4.48
C ASP A 22 2.28 18.48 -4.32
N PHE A 23 1.54 18.05 -5.35
CA PHE A 23 0.08 17.85 -5.24
C PHE A 23 -0.26 16.71 -4.29
N PHE A 24 0.46 15.58 -4.36
CA PHE A 24 0.28 14.50 -3.41
C PHE A 24 0.51 14.99 -1.98
N ASN A 25 1.58 15.74 -1.76
CA ASN A 25 1.92 16.27 -0.46
C ASN A 25 0.84 17.24 0.08
N LYS A 26 0.28 18.08 -0.76
CA LYS A 26 -0.86 18.94 -0.38
C LYS A 26 -2.07 18.12 0.06
N PHE A 27 -2.39 17.06 -0.68
CA PHE A 27 -3.48 16.17 -0.32
C PHE A 27 -3.24 15.48 1.02
N TYR A 28 -2.07 14.87 1.20
CA TYR A 28 -1.77 14.16 2.44
C TYR A 28 -1.72 15.11 3.64
N THR A 29 -1.04 16.23 3.51
CA THR A 29 -0.84 17.18 4.61
C THR A 29 -2.12 17.92 4.98
N ASN A 30 -2.94 18.30 4.01
CA ASN A 30 -4.10 19.15 4.25
C ASN A 30 -5.42 18.38 4.40
N VAL A 31 -5.50 17.16 3.87
CA VAL A 31 -6.74 16.37 3.85
C VAL A 31 -6.58 15.04 4.55
N PHE A 32 -5.67 14.19 4.08
CA PHE A 32 -5.61 12.79 4.49
C PHE A 32 -5.19 12.63 5.95
N PHE A 33 -4.01 13.10 6.34
CA PHE A 33 -3.53 12.97 7.71
C PHE A 33 -4.42 13.71 8.73
N PRO A 34 -4.86 14.95 8.46
CA PRO A 34 -5.80 15.61 9.38
C PRO A 34 -7.12 14.87 9.54
N THR A 35 -7.62 14.24 8.48
CA THR A 35 -8.86 13.46 8.54
C THR A 35 -8.69 12.20 9.39
N LEU A 36 -7.57 11.47 9.22
CA LEU A 36 -7.27 10.32 10.06
C LEU A 36 -7.27 10.71 11.53
N LYS A 37 -6.58 11.78 11.87
CA LYS A 37 -6.48 12.29 13.24
C LYS A 37 -7.83 12.74 13.80
N LYS A 38 -8.56 13.55 13.04
CA LYS A 38 -9.86 14.09 13.45
C LYS A 38 -10.89 13.00 13.71
N ARG A 39 -10.88 11.94 12.89
CA ARG A 39 -11.83 10.83 12.99
C ARG A 39 -11.37 9.71 13.91
N GLY A 40 -10.17 9.79 14.47
CA GLY A 40 -9.59 8.72 15.30
C GLY A 40 -9.38 7.42 14.54
N ILE A 41 -8.94 7.51 13.27
CA ILE A 41 -8.66 6.35 12.44
C ILE A 41 -7.22 5.91 12.69
N ASP A 42 -7.03 4.64 13.02
CA ASP A 42 -5.73 4.04 13.29
C ASP A 42 -5.35 2.94 12.27
N THR A 43 -6.22 2.67 11.30
CA THR A 43 -6.02 1.61 10.31
C THR A 43 -6.31 2.12 8.91
N VAL A 44 -5.36 1.90 8.00
CA VAL A 44 -5.46 2.24 6.58
C VAL A 44 -5.34 0.96 5.75
N LEU A 45 -6.25 0.79 4.81
CA LEU A 45 -6.16 -0.23 3.76
C LEU A 45 -5.70 0.43 2.47
N ASP A 46 -4.55 0.02 1.96
CA ASP A 46 -4.02 0.43 0.65
C ASP A 46 -4.29 -0.69 -0.34
N LEU A 47 -5.17 -0.42 -1.30
CA LEU A 47 -5.68 -1.45 -2.20
C LEU A 47 -4.79 -1.70 -3.43
N GLY A 48 -3.59 -1.16 -3.44
CA GLY A 48 -2.58 -1.46 -4.44
C GLY A 48 -2.18 -0.27 -5.31
N ASP A 49 -1.21 -0.53 -6.17
CA ASP A 49 -0.59 0.46 -7.06
C ASP A 49 -0.07 1.70 -6.32
N THR A 50 0.55 1.45 -5.18
CA THR A 50 1.21 2.48 -4.36
C THR A 50 2.35 3.13 -5.11
N TYR A 51 3.10 2.36 -5.90
CA TYR A 51 4.15 2.85 -6.78
C TYR A 51 3.77 2.69 -8.25
N ASP A 52 4.21 3.65 -9.08
CA ASP A 52 3.79 3.74 -10.48
C ASP A 52 4.50 2.72 -11.38
N ASN A 53 5.74 2.36 -11.08
CA ASN A 53 6.56 1.50 -11.93
C ASN A 53 6.99 0.24 -11.19
N ARG A 54 6.83 -0.92 -11.86
CA ARG A 54 7.16 -2.22 -11.26
C ARG A 54 8.64 -2.55 -11.22
N ARG A 55 9.45 -1.97 -12.11
CA ARG A 55 10.86 -2.33 -12.27
C ARG A 55 11.84 -1.27 -11.81
N THR A 56 11.46 -0.03 -11.91
CA THR A 56 12.32 1.09 -11.59
C THR A 56 11.61 2.07 -10.68
N LEU A 57 12.30 2.51 -9.66
CA LEU A 57 11.85 3.59 -8.80
C LEU A 57 13.03 4.51 -8.57
N ASP A 58 12.84 5.78 -8.90
CA ASP A 58 13.81 6.83 -8.64
C ASP A 58 14.09 6.94 -7.13
N LEU A 59 15.36 7.07 -6.76
CA LEU A 59 15.76 7.19 -5.34
C LEU A 59 15.11 8.39 -4.66
N TRP A 60 14.92 9.48 -5.39
CA TRP A 60 14.20 10.64 -4.86
C TRP A 60 12.75 10.30 -4.52
N ALA A 61 12.03 9.63 -5.42
CA ALA A 61 10.64 9.23 -5.20
C ALA A 61 10.52 8.19 -4.08
N ALA A 62 11.46 7.25 -4.00
CA ALA A 62 11.50 6.29 -2.90
C ALA A 62 11.68 6.99 -1.55
N ASN A 63 12.64 7.91 -1.46
CA ASN A 63 12.88 8.69 -0.24
C ASN A 63 11.68 9.57 0.10
N TRP A 64 11.10 10.24 -0.90
CA TRP A 64 9.91 11.06 -0.74
C TRP A 64 8.75 10.26 -0.16
N SER A 65 8.49 9.06 -0.68
CA SER A 65 7.41 8.20 -0.20
C SER A 65 7.61 7.80 1.26
N LYS A 66 8.84 7.54 1.67
CA LYS A 66 9.17 7.26 3.07
C LYS A 66 8.94 8.48 3.95
N THR A 67 9.56 9.62 3.62
CA THR A 67 9.54 10.81 4.50
C THR A 67 8.18 11.50 4.55
N GLU A 68 7.47 11.57 3.42
CA GLU A 68 6.23 12.34 3.32
C GLU A 68 4.96 11.51 3.55
N TYR A 69 5.04 10.20 3.51
CA TYR A 69 3.90 9.32 3.66
C TYR A 69 4.10 8.25 4.73
N PHE A 70 4.97 7.29 4.53
CA PHE A 70 5.09 6.13 5.41
C PHE A 70 5.61 6.47 6.81
N ASP A 71 6.63 7.31 6.93
CA ASP A 71 7.15 7.74 8.22
C ASP A 71 6.10 8.50 9.02
N LYS A 72 5.31 9.34 8.36
CA LYS A 72 4.22 10.09 9.01
C LYS A 72 3.13 9.17 9.54
N LEU A 73 2.75 8.15 8.79
CA LEU A 73 1.79 7.14 9.26
C LEU A 73 2.33 6.36 10.46
N ARG A 74 3.61 5.97 10.42
CA ARG A 74 4.28 5.32 11.57
C ARG A 74 4.26 6.23 12.80
N ASP A 75 4.64 7.48 12.65
CA ASP A 75 4.73 8.45 13.75
C ASP A 75 3.35 8.78 14.35
N MET A 76 2.29 8.66 13.54
CA MET A 76 0.90 8.77 13.98
C MET A 76 0.35 7.50 14.64
N GLY A 77 1.10 6.40 14.66
CA GLY A 77 0.64 5.11 15.18
C GLY A 77 -0.38 4.40 14.29
N ILE A 78 -0.37 4.68 12.99
CA ILE A 78 -1.30 4.09 12.02
C ILE A 78 -0.78 2.74 11.55
N THR A 79 -1.63 1.72 11.57
CA THR A 79 -1.36 0.43 10.94
C THR A 79 -1.83 0.46 9.48
N VAL A 80 -0.98 0.03 8.57
CA VAL A 80 -1.27 -0.01 7.13
C VAL A 80 -1.29 -1.45 6.66
N HIS A 81 -2.36 -1.82 5.96
CA HIS A 81 -2.47 -3.09 5.24
C HIS A 81 -2.43 -2.78 3.75
N SER A 82 -1.40 -3.25 3.06
CA SER A 82 -1.11 -2.87 1.68
C SER A 82 -1.10 -4.08 0.75
N LEU A 83 -1.84 -3.99 -0.34
CA LEU A 83 -1.87 -5.00 -1.40
C LEU A 83 -0.78 -4.75 -2.43
N VAL A 84 -0.17 -5.84 -2.91
CA VAL A 84 0.70 -5.80 -4.09
C VAL A 84 -0.18 -5.69 -5.34
N GLY A 85 -0.09 -4.55 -6.03
CA GLY A 85 -0.78 -4.30 -7.30
C GLY A 85 0.09 -4.67 -8.51
N ASN A 86 -0.49 -4.57 -9.70
CA ASN A 86 0.22 -4.91 -10.94
C ASN A 86 1.38 -3.95 -11.26
N HIS A 87 1.34 -2.71 -10.76
CA HIS A 87 2.43 -1.74 -10.89
C HIS A 87 3.53 -1.90 -9.83
N THR A 88 3.31 -2.69 -8.79
CA THR A 88 4.28 -2.92 -7.71
C THR A 88 4.96 -4.28 -7.79
N ALA A 89 4.37 -5.27 -8.45
CA ALA A 89 4.97 -6.57 -8.70
C ALA A 89 6.03 -6.47 -9.82
N TYR A 90 7.25 -6.96 -9.57
CA TYR A 90 8.35 -6.90 -10.54
C TYR A 90 8.08 -7.79 -11.76
N PHE A 91 7.70 -9.03 -11.52
CA PHE A 91 7.36 -9.98 -12.58
C PHE A 91 5.86 -9.96 -12.87
N LYS A 92 5.49 -10.31 -14.11
CA LYS A 92 4.07 -10.38 -14.48
C LYS A 92 3.37 -11.64 -13.99
N ASP A 93 4.12 -12.66 -13.62
CA ASP A 93 3.64 -13.99 -13.25
C ASP A 93 3.74 -14.32 -11.76
N THR A 94 4.38 -13.45 -10.96
CA THR A 94 4.49 -13.62 -9.51
C THR A 94 4.56 -12.28 -8.78
N ASN A 95 4.09 -12.26 -7.53
CA ASN A 95 4.17 -11.12 -6.63
C ASN A 95 5.35 -11.20 -5.64
N ASP A 96 6.18 -12.25 -5.71
CA ASP A 96 7.24 -12.51 -4.73
C ASP A 96 8.30 -11.40 -4.69
N VAL A 97 8.60 -10.78 -5.83
CA VAL A 97 9.47 -9.61 -5.90
C VAL A 97 8.61 -8.39 -6.20
N ASN A 98 8.52 -7.47 -5.27
CA ASN A 98 7.68 -6.28 -5.41
C ASN A 98 8.31 -5.05 -4.77
N THR A 99 7.90 -3.88 -5.25
CA THR A 99 8.43 -2.59 -4.80
C THR A 99 8.10 -2.30 -3.33
N LEU A 100 6.94 -2.75 -2.86
CA LEU A 100 6.53 -2.52 -1.46
C LEU A 100 7.50 -3.17 -0.49
N ASP A 101 7.80 -4.46 -0.65
CA ASP A 101 8.78 -5.16 0.19
C ASP A 101 10.15 -4.51 0.14
N GLY A 102 10.59 -4.09 -1.05
CA GLY A 102 11.89 -3.47 -1.24
C GLY A 102 12.02 -2.10 -0.56
N ILE A 103 10.93 -1.35 -0.43
CA ILE A 103 10.96 0.01 0.12
C ILE A 103 10.51 0.05 1.58
N VAL A 104 9.43 -0.63 1.93
CA VAL A 104 8.78 -0.49 3.23
C VAL A 104 8.68 -1.80 4.02
N GLY A 105 9.31 -2.88 3.59
CA GLY A 105 9.27 -4.16 4.28
C GLY A 105 9.85 -4.13 5.70
N GLU A 106 10.67 -3.16 6.03
CA GLU A 106 11.26 -2.97 7.36
C GLU A 106 10.31 -2.28 8.37
N TYR A 107 9.22 -1.67 7.90
CA TYR A 107 8.29 -0.97 8.79
C TYR A 107 7.43 -1.95 9.58
N ASN A 108 7.42 -1.81 10.90
CA ASN A 108 6.63 -2.69 11.78
C ASN A 108 5.12 -2.42 11.72
N ASN A 109 4.72 -1.24 11.28
CA ASN A 109 3.30 -0.84 11.16
C ASN A 109 2.70 -1.11 9.79
N ILE A 110 3.47 -1.64 8.84
CA ILE A 110 3.01 -1.90 7.47
C ILE A 110 3.02 -3.41 7.23
N HIS A 111 1.85 -3.93 6.88
CA HIS A 111 1.65 -5.32 6.50
C HIS A 111 1.42 -5.40 5.01
N ILE A 112 2.26 -6.17 4.30
CA ILE A 112 2.24 -6.30 2.84
C ILE A 112 1.67 -7.67 2.48
N TYR A 113 0.69 -7.67 1.59
CA TYR A 113 0.03 -8.88 1.12
C TYR A 113 0.37 -9.14 -0.34
N ASP A 114 1.23 -10.10 -0.58
CA ASP A 114 1.61 -10.62 -1.90
C ASP A 114 0.86 -11.90 -2.29
N LYS A 115 0.12 -12.46 -1.34
CA LYS A 115 -0.73 -13.64 -1.49
C LYS A 115 -2.10 -13.40 -0.87
N ALA A 116 -3.12 -14.13 -1.33
CA ALA A 116 -4.44 -14.09 -0.72
C ALA A 116 -4.34 -14.46 0.77
N THR A 117 -4.74 -13.54 1.63
CA THR A 117 -4.57 -13.67 3.09
C THR A 117 -5.81 -13.14 3.80
N GLU A 118 -6.36 -13.94 4.70
CA GLU A 118 -7.44 -13.51 5.59
C GLU A 118 -6.85 -12.95 6.88
N VAL A 119 -7.30 -11.77 7.27
CA VAL A 119 -6.88 -11.09 8.50
C VAL A 119 -8.11 -10.56 9.21
N GLU A 120 -8.16 -10.77 10.52
CA GLU A 120 -9.19 -10.17 11.35
C GLU A 120 -8.75 -8.76 11.79
N ILE A 121 -9.56 -7.76 11.45
CA ILE A 121 -9.32 -6.36 11.83
C ILE A 121 -10.54 -5.86 12.61
N GLY A 122 -10.34 -5.58 13.90
CA GLY A 122 -11.42 -5.11 14.76
C GLY A 122 -12.61 -6.07 14.86
N GLY A 123 -12.37 -7.37 14.83
CA GLY A 123 -13.41 -8.41 14.85
C GLY A 123 -14.03 -8.71 13.48
N LEU A 124 -13.62 -8.00 12.43
CA LEU A 124 -14.13 -8.22 11.08
C LEU A 124 -13.10 -9.03 10.27
N PRO A 125 -13.47 -10.21 9.72
CA PRO A 125 -12.60 -10.95 8.82
C PRO A 125 -12.53 -10.24 7.46
N ILE A 126 -11.31 -9.95 7.00
CA ILE A 126 -11.04 -9.30 5.73
C ILE A 126 -10.13 -10.19 4.91
N LEU A 127 -10.53 -10.51 3.69
CA LEU A 127 -9.70 -11.24 2.73
C LEU A 127 -8.98 -10.24 1.83
N PHE A 128 -7.65 -10.18 1.96
CA PHE A 128 -6.78 -9.41 1.09
C PHE A 128 -6.41 -10.26 -0.13
N VAL A 129 -6.81 -9.82 -1.31
CA VAL A 129 -6.49 -10.48 -2.57
C VAL A 129 -5.62 -9.54 -3.40
N PRO A 130 -4.30 -9.77 -3.48
CA PRO A 130 -3.41 -8.95 -4.29
C PRO A 130 -3.65 -9.18 -5.77
N TRP A 131 -2.86 -8.49 -6.62
CA TRP A 131 -2.95 -8.68 -8.06
C TRP A 131 -2.85 -10.16 -8.43
N ILE A 132 -3.89 -10.64 -9.14
CA ILE A 132 -3.99 -12.02 -9.56
C ILE A 132 -3.16 -12.21 -10.83
N ASN A 133 -2.17 -13.09 -10.76
CA ASN A 133 -1.32 -13.50 -11.87
C ASN A 133 -1.49 -15.01 -12.13
N PRO A 134 -0.92 -15.57 -13.22
CA PRO A 134 -1.11 -16.99 -13.53
C PRO A 134 -0.72 -17.96 -12.40
N VAL A 135 0.35 -17.64 -11.66
CA VAL A 135 0.80 -18.49 -10.55
C VAL A 135 -0.15 -18.37 -9.36
N SER A 136 -0.53 -17.16 -8.95
CA SER A 136 -1.44 -16.97 -7.82
C SER A 136 -2.85 -17.48 -8.11
N TYR A 137 -3.31 -17.42 -9.36
CA TYR A 137 -4.61 -17.95 -9.77
C TYR A 137 -4.72 -19.46 -9.55
N THR A 138 -3.68 -20.22 -9.89
CA THR A 138 -3.67 -21.68 -9.70
C THR A 138 -3.65 -22.09 -8.23
N HIS A 139 -3.19 -21.24 -7.34
CA HIS A 139 -3.08 -21.50 -5.90
C HIS A 139 -4.10 -20.75 -5.06
N LEU A 140 -4.98 -19.97 -5.68
CA LEU A 140 -6.00 -19.21 -4.98
C LEU A 140 -7.09 -20.15 -4.48
N THR A 141 -7.07 -20.43 -3.18
CA THR A 141 -8.18 -21.09 -2.50
C THR A 141 -8.91 -20.04 -1.67
N LEU A 142 -10.14 -19.73 -2.08
CA LEU A 142 -11.01 -18.89 -1.26
C LEU A 142 -11.48 -19.68 -0.02
N PRO A 143 -11.60 -19.03 1.15
CA PRO A 143 -12.20 -19.68 2.30
C PRO A 143 -13.61 -20.12 1.93
N THR A 144 -13.85 -21.42 1.95
CA THR A 144 -15.20 -21.96 1.82
C THR A 144 -15.79 -22.03 3.21
N ASN A 145 -16.75 -21.17 3.50
CA ASN A 145 -17.63 -21.38 4.63
C ASN A 145 -18.54 -22.56 4.28
N ALA A 146 -18.14 -23.70 4.72
CA ALA A 146 -19.03 -24.85 4.73
C ALA A 146 -20.10 -24.66 5.80
#